data_d1bf0bedf6773ae6739f3620004c3dbb
#
_entry.id   d1bf0bedf6773ae6739f3620004c3dbb
#
_cell.length_a   1.000
_cell.length_b   1.000
_cell.length_c   1.000
_cell.angle_alpha   90.00
_cell.angle_beta   90.00
_cell.angle_gamma   90.00
#
_symmetry.space_group_name_H-M   'P 1'
#
loop_
_entity.id
_entity.type
_entity.pdbx_description
1 polymer ?
#
loop_
_entity_poly.entity_id
_entity_poly.type
_entity_poly.pdbx_seq_one_letter_code
_entity_poly.pdbx_strand_id
1 'polypeptide(L)'
;MTKMIFNDSGIEGKTAIVTGGGRGIGREIVKMLAAEGADVSFFFLQDREAAEALESECEGSGGKVTAVQVDVRSAEDSRRAVDSVLDRTDRVDILVNNAGVIRDNLLPAFTEDEISDVLATNVQGVFHVSAAVAPVMMRQRGGTIINISSVSGEKGGKGQTNYAASKGAVNALTRALAVELAPRKLRVNAVAPGVIDTEMSREVRELAGDQTLERILLGRYGTPEEVASVVCFLASRYGEYINGEIIHVDGGFKME
;
A
#
# COMPACT_ATOMS: atom_id res chain seq x y z
N MET A 1 15.40 -0.37 17.55
CA MET A 1 15.88 0.45 16.44
C MET A 1 15.71 -0.31 15.14
N THR A 2 14.79 0.09 14.26
CA THR A 2 14.66 -0.47 12.91
C THR A 2 15.91 -0.08 12.12
N LYS A 3 16.59 -1.05 11.53
CA LYS A 3 17.85 -0.81 10.81
C LYS A 3 17.56 -0.30 9.40
N MET A 4 18.28 0.73 8.93
CA MET A 4 18.24 1.14 7.52
C MET A 4 18.55 -0.06 6.61
N ILE A 5 17.75 -0.23 5.54
CA ILE A 5 17.90 -1.35 4.61
C ILE A 5 18.98 -1.05 3.57
N PHE A 6 19.12 0.23 3.20
CA PHE A 6 20.03 0.65 2.14
C PHE A 6 20.97 1.75 2.65
N ASN A 7 22.24 1.69 2.27
CA ASN A 7 23.14 2.84 2.42
C ASN A 7 22.75 3.88 1.35
N ASP A 8 22.39 5.12 1.78
CA ASP A 8 22.03 6.22 0.88
C ASP A 8 20.85 5.82 -0.05
N SER A 9 19.72 5.46 0.53
CA SER A 9 18.48 5.11 -0.21
C SER A 9 17.92 6.27 -1.02
N GLY A 10 18.26 7.51 -0.66
CA GLY A 10 17.66 8.73 -1.18
C GLY A 10 16.24 8.97 -0.66
N ILE A 11 15.84 8.30 0.41
CA ILE A 11 14.54 8.45 1.10
C ILE A 11 14.64 9.51 2.21
N GLU A 12 15.79 9.73 2.79
CA GLU A 12 15.99 10.74 3.82
C GLU A 12 15.49 12.13 3.38
N GLY A 13 14.71 12.78 4.23
CA GLY A 13 14.11 14.09 3.97
C GLY A 13 12.97 14.10 2.92
N LYS A 14 12.53 12.94 2.43
CA LYS A 14 11.35 12.81 1.56
C LYS A 14 10.07 12.87 2.37
N THR A 15 9.01 13.41 1.75
CA THR A 15 7.66 13.37 2.30
C THR A 15 6.90 12.17 1.72
N ALA A 16 6.41 11.31 2.59
CA ALA A 16 5.66 10.11 2.24
C ALA A 16 4.22 10.14 2.77
N ILE A 17 3.28 9.66 1.98
CA ILE A 17 1.89 9.37 2.40
C ILE A 17 1.67 7.86 2.28
N VAL A 18 1.16 7.23 3.36
CA VAL A 18 0.81 5.80 3.38
C VAL A 18 -0.66 5.66 3.79
N THR A 19 -1.52 5.17 2.91
CA THR A 19 -2.92 4.91 3.27
C THR A 19 -3.07 3.57 3.98
N GLY A 20 -3.95 3.48 4.98
CA GLY A 20 -4.11 2.27 5.79
C GLY A 20 -2.85 1.92 6.60
N GLY A 21 -2.13 2.94 7.10
CA GLY A 21 -0.83 2.77 7.76
C GLY A 21 -0.89 2.28 9.20
N GLY A 22 -2.08 2.17 9.83
CA GLY A 22 -2.19 1.87 11.26
C GLY A 22 -1.92 0.41 11.65
N ARG A 23 -1.98 -0.55 10.73
CA ARG A 23 -1.81 -1.99 10.99
C ARG A 23 -1.20 -2.76 9.82
N GLY A 24 -0.77 -3.99 10.08
CA GLY A 24 -0.32 -4.96 9.08
C GLY A 24 0.79 -4.42 8.18
N ILE A 25 0.67 -4.66 6.88
CA ILE A 25 1.65 -4.23 5.87
C ILE A 25 1.87 -2.71 5.92
N GLY A 26 0.79 -1.93 6.00
CA GLY A 26 0.87 -0.47 6.03
C GLY A 26 1.68 0.06 7.21
N ARG A 27 1.52 -0.54 8.40
CA ARG A 27 2.28 -0.20 9.61
C ARG A 27 3.79 -0.42 9.42
N GLU A 28 4.18 -1.56 8.86
CA GLU A 28 5.59 -1.85 8.63
C GLU A 28 6.19 -0.95 7.52
N ILE A 29 5.39 -0.56 6.50
CA ILE A 29 5.81 0.43 5.51
C ILE A 29 6.08 1.78 6.18
N VAL A 30 5.19 2.25 7.07
CA VAL A 30 5.38 3.50 7.83
C VAL A 30 6.67 3.46 8.64
N LYS A 31 6.88 2.39 9.43
CA LYS A 31 8.08 2.20 10.25
C LYS A 31 9.36 2.20 9.43
N MET A 32 9.34 1.51 8.31
CA MET A 32 10.51 1.35 7.47
C MET A 32 10.88 2.64 6.73
N LEU A 33 9.89 3.37 6.18
CA LEU A 33 10.12 4.68 5.56
C LEU A 33 10.62 5.71 6.58
N ALA A 34 10.07 5.70 7.80
CA ALA A 34 10.53 6.57 8.88
C ALA A 34 11.97 6.24 9.32
N ALA A 35 12.34 4.95 9.39
CA ALA A 35 13.69 4.51 9.68
C ALA A 35 14.70 4.93 8.61
N GLU A 36 14.27 5.05 7.34
CA GLU A 36 15.07 5.60 6.23
C GLU A 36 15.09 7.15 6.21
N GLY A 37 14.48 7.82 7.20
CA GLY A 37 14.53 9.28 7.38
C GLY A 37 13.42 10.05 6.64
N ALA A 38 12.35 9.41 6.17
CA ALA A 38 11.22 10.11 5.57
C ALA A 38 10.32 10.78 6.61
N ASP A 39 9.72 11.93 6.26
CA ASP A 39 8.55 12.48 6.95
C ASP A 39 7.31 11.74 6.44
N VAL A 40 6.74 10.87 7.27
CA VAL A 40 5.66 9.96 6.89
C VAL A 40 4.34 10.43 7.50
N SER A 41 3.38 10.78 6.65
CA SER A 41 1.99 10.95 7.06
C SER A 41 1.22 9.65 6.72
N PHE A 42 0.67 8.98 7.70
CA PHE A 42 -0.14 7.80 7.42
C PHE A 42 -1.63 8.06 7.69
N PHE A 43 -2.45 7.55 6.76
CA PHE A 43 -3.90 7.69 6.82
C PHE A 43 -4.50 6.44 7.47
N PHE A 44 -5.39 6.64 8.43
CA PHE A 44 -6.14 5.58 9.08
C PHE A 44 -7.63 5.96 9.14
N LEU A 45 -8.52 4.97 9.16
CA LEU A 45 -9.96 5.20 9.26
C LEU A 45 -10.47 5.08 10.70
N GLN A 46 -10.05 4.00 11.34
CA GLN A 46 -10.46 3.60 12.70
C GLN A 46 -9.22 3.29 13.53
N ASP A 47 -9.42 3.09 14.84
CA ASP A 47 -8.36 2.73 15.77
C ASP A 47 -7.31 3.84 15.97
N ARG A 48 -7.80 4.92 16.59
CA ARG A 48 -6.96 6.07 16.94
C ARG A 48 -5.85 5.69 17.92
N GLU A 49 -6.13 4.78 18.87
CA GLU A 49 -5.14 4.34 19.84
C GLU A 49 -3.96 3.62 19.18
N ALA A 50 -4.23 2.73 18.22
CA ALA A 50 -3.18 2.09 17.44
C ALA A 50 -2.40 3.10 16.58
N ALA A 51 -3.06 4.14 16.08
CA ALA A 51 -2.40 5.19 15.31
C ALA A 51 -1.45 6.03 16.20
N GLU A 52 -1.89 6.47 17.37
CA GLU A 52 -1.07 7.21 18.35
C GLU A 52 0.09 6.35 18.88
N ALA A 53 -0.15 5.05 19.11
CA ALA A 53 0.90 4.12 19.49
C ALA A 53 1.99 3.98 18.40
N LEU A 54 1.61 3.98 17.12
CA LEU A 54 2.57 3.92 16.02
C LEU A 54 3.40 5.21 15.92
N GLU A 55 2.79 6.40 16.10
CA GLU A 55 3.54 7.66 16.17
C GLU A 55 4.62 7.59 17.25
N SER A 56 4.22 7.19 18.47
CA SER A 56 5.14 7.05 19.62
C SER A 56 6.24 6.00 19.38
N GLU A 57 5.91 4.87 18.77
CA GLU A 57 6.91 3.82 18.44
C GLU A 57 7.95 4.30 17.44
N CYS A 58 7.57 5.22 16.54
CA CYS A 58 8.47 5.78 15.54
C CYS A 58 9.25 7.01 16.03
N GLU A 59 9.04 7.49 17.27
CA GLU A 59 9.84 8.57 17.83
C GLU A 59 11.33 8.22 17.83
N GLY A 60 12.15 9.10 17.24
CA GLY A 60 13.59 8.90 17.15
C GLY A 60 14.06 7.88 16.12
N SER A 61 13.16 7.41 15.21
CA SER A 61 13.50 6.45 14.16
C SER A 61 14.33 7.03 13.00
N GLY A 62 14.40 8.34 12.89
CA GLY A 62 15.12 9.06 11.80
C GLY A 62 14.22 10.08 11.11
N GLY A 63 13.03 9.72 10.72
CA GLY A 63 12.00 10.59 10.17
C GLY A 63 10.90 10.93 11.17
N LYS A 64 10.00 11.84 10.79
CA LYS A 64 8.79 12.15 11.56
C LYS A 64 7.63 11.30 11.07
N VAL A 65 6.79 10.82 12.00
CA VAL A 65 5.55 10.10 11.67
C VAL A 65 4.35 10.88 12.19
N THR A 66 3.31 11.03 11.36
CA THR A 66 2.09 11.77 11.71
C THR A 66 0.86 10.98 11.25
N ALA A 67 -0.05 10.71 12.19
CA ALA A 67 -1.32 10.06 11.93
C ALA A 67 -2.38 11.06 11.43
N VAL A 68 -3.12 10.72 10.38
CA VAL A 68 -4.23 11.53 9.87
C VAL A 68 -5.46 10.63 9.68
N GLN A 69 -6.56 10.98 10.31
CA GLN A 69 -7.81 10.21 10.16
C GLN A 69 -8.50 10.55 8.85
N VAL A 70 -8.70 9.56 7.98
CA VAL A 70 -9.22 9.74 6.62
C VAL A 70 -10.05 8.54 6.20
N ASP A 71 -11.22 8.81 5.63
CA ASP A 71 -11.93 7.81 4.83
C ASP A 71 -11.53 7.97 3.35
N VAL A 72 -10.70 7.05 2.84
CA VAL A 72 -10.23 7.10 1.44
C VAL A 72 -11.37 6.92 0.42
N ARG A 73 -12.54 6.42 0.84
CA ARG A 73 -13.73 6.31 -0.02
C ARG A 73 -14.31 7.68 -0.36
N SER A 74 -13.99 8.71 0.43
CA SER A 74 -14.38 10.11 0.21
C SER A 74 -13.25 10.85 -0.53
N ALA A 75 -13.56 11.33 -1.74
CA ALA A 75 -12.63 12.16 -2.50
C ALA A 75 -12.32 13.49 -1.79
N GLU A 76 -13.33 14.06 -1.09
CA GLU A 76 -13.16 15.30 -0.34
C GLU A 76 -12.25 15.11 0.88
N ASP A 77 -12.45 14.02 1.65
CA ASP A 77 -11.58 13.70 2.80
C ASP A 77 -10.16 13.45 2.36
N SER A 78 -9.98 12.67 1.28
CA SER A 78 -8.67 12.40 0.69
C SER A 78 -7.96 13.69 0.28
N ARG A 79 -8.66 14.63 -0.36
CA ARG A 79 -8.08 15.93 -0.73
C ARG A 79 -7.68 16.75 0.49
N ARG A 80 -8.60 16.90 1.47
CA ARG A 80 -8.31 17.64 2.72
C ARG A 80 -7.10 17.06 3.47
N ALA A 81 -7.00 15.75 3.50
CA ALA A 81 -5.87 15.08 4.14
C ALA A 81 -4.54 15.36 3.42
N VAL A 82 -4.53 15.30 2.09
CA VAL A 82 -3.34 15.66 1.30
C VAL A 82 -2.99 17.14 1.48
N ASP A 83 -3.97 18.04 1.47
CA ASP A 83 -3.76 19.48 1.73
C ASP A 83 -3.12 19.69 3.11
N SER A 84 -3.59 18.99 4.15
CA SER A 84 -3.00 19.07 5.49
C SER A 84 -1.55 18.56 5.58
N VAL A 85 -1.15 17.63 4.72
CA VAL A 85 0.26 17.21 4.58
C VAL A 85 1.06 18.33 3.92
N LEU A 86 0.53 18.91 2.84
CA LEU A 86 1.18 19.99 2.10
C LEU A 86 1.39 21.25 2.92
N ASP A 87 0.45 21.58 3.81
CA ASP A 87 0.58 22.72 4.74
C ASP A 87 1.81 22.60 5.68
N ARG A 88 2.32 21.38 5.89
CA ARG A 88 3.48 21.10 6.74
C ARG A 88 4.78 20.89 5.97
N THR A 89 4.69 20.41 4.73
CA THR A 89 5.87 19.88 4.01
C THR A 89 6.09 20.47 2.63
N ASP A 90 5.12 21.21 2.09
CA ASP A 90 5.10 21.81 0.75
C ASP A 90 5.28 20.80 -0.41
N ARG A 91 5.41 19.50 -0.11
CA ARG A 91 5.74 18.47 -1.10
C ARG A 91 5.16 17.11 -0.74
N VAL A 92 5.07 16.23 -1.74
CA VAL A 92 4.87 14.79 -1.58
C VAL A 92 5.79 14.07 -2.57
N ASP A 93 6.66 13.19 -2.08
CA ASP A 93 7.61 12.43 -2.90
C ASP A 93 7.21 11.00 -3.10
N ILE A 94 6.56 10.40 -2.10
CA ILE A 94 6.18 8.99 -2.07
C ILE A 94 4.72 8.90 -1.68
N LEU A 95 3.93 8.20 -2.50
CA LEU A 95 2.57 7.79 -2.16
C LEU A 95 2.50 6.28 -2.13
N VAL A 96 2.05 5.70 -1.02
CA VAL A 96 1.75 4.27 -0.92
C VAL A 96 0.24 4.08 -0.72
N ASN A 97 -0.45 3.61 -1.73
CA ASN A 97 -1.85 3.23 -1.66
C ASN A 97 -1.95 1.80 -1.11
N ASN A 98 -2.09 1.69 0.22
CA ASN A 98 -2.17 0.40 0.91
C ASN A 98 -3.55 0.15 1.53
N ALA A 99 -4.38 1.16 1.76
CA ALA A 99 -5.72 0.98 2.32
C ALA A 99 -6.52 -0.05 1.49
N GLY A 100 -7.12 -1.02 2.18
CA GLY A 100 -7.91 -2.06 1.54
C GLY A 100 -8.70 -2.89 2.54
N VAL A 101 -9.78 -3.49 2.04
CA VAL A 101 -10.64 -4.40 2.79
C VAL A 101 -10.89 -5.67 1.99
N ILE A 102 -11.21 -6.75 2.70
CA ILE A 102 -11.63 -8.04 2.14
C ILE A 102 -13.05 -8.32 2.64
N ARG A 103 -13.91 -8.83 1.75
CA ARG A 103 -15.23 -9.37 2.07
C ARG A 103 -15.36 -10.64 1.23
N ASP A 104 -14.98 -11.78 1.82
CA ASP A 104 -14.98 -13.06 1.11
C ASP A 104 -16.36 -13.68 1.20
N ASN A 105 -16.90 -14.13 0.05
CA ASN A 105 -18.15 -14.86 -0.05
C ASN A 105 -18.22 -15.60 -1.40
N LEU A 106 -19.11 -16.59 -1.53
CA LEU A 106 -19.39 -17.19 -2.84
C LEU A 106 -20.23 -16.22 -3.69
N LEU A 107 -19.99 -16.22 -5.00
CA LEU A 107 -20.64 -15.26 -5.91
C LEU A 107 -22.17 -15.13 -5.73
N PRO A 108 -22.97 -16.22 -5.58
CA PRO A 108 -24.41 -16.10 -5.40
C PRO A 108 -24.85 -15.56 -4.03
N ALA A 109 -23.93 -15.47 -3.07
CA ALA A 109 -24.21 -15.06 -1.70
C ALA A 109 -23.69 -13.65 -1.38
N PHE A 110 -23.00 -13.00 -2.30
CA PHE A 110 -22.58 -11.62 -2.11
C PHE A 110 -23.77 -10.67 -2.00
N THR A 111 -23.69 -9.79 -1.02
CA THR A 111 -24.56 -8.61 -0.96
C THR A 111 -24.00 -7.46 -1.78
N GLU A 112 -24.85 -6.51 -2.18
CA GLU A 112 -24.43 -5.28 -2.86
C GLU A 112 -23.47 -4.47 -2.01
N ASP A 113 -23.68 -4.42 -0.69
CA ASP A 113 -22.82 -3.71 0.25
C ASP A 113 -21.41 -4.30 0.33
N GLU A 114 -21.28 -5.64 0.32
CA GLU A 114 -19.95 -6.31 0.32
C GLU A 114 -19.16 -6.01 -0.96
N ILE A 115 -19.83 -5.97 -2.11
CA ILE A 115 -19.20 -5.63 -3.38
C ILE A 115 -18.80 -4.15 -3.38
N SER A 116 -19.73 -3.27 -2.99
CA SER A 116 -19.53 -1.82 -2.99
C SER A 116 -18.43 -1.39 -2.02
N ASP A 117 -18.38 -1.96 -0.79
CA ASP A 117 -17.35 -1.64 0.21
C ASP A 117 -15.94 -1.98 -0.29
N VAL A 118 -15.79 -3.16 -0.94
CA VAL A 118 -14.50 -3.57 -1.50
C VAL A 118 -14.10 -2.65 -2.67
N LEU A 119 -14.99 -2.36 -3.60
CA LEU A 119 -14.65 -1.51 -4.76
C LEU A 119 -14.42 -0.06 -4.35
N ALA A 120 -15.22 0.48 -3.43
CA ALA A 120 -15.06 1.84 -2.93
C ALA A 120 -13.71 2.03 -2.22
N THR A 121 -13.33 1.07 -1.35
CA THR A 121 -12.07 1.17 -0.62
C THR A 121 -10.87 0.87 -1.51
N ASN A 122 -10.87 -0.30 -2.18
CA ASN A 122 -9.68 -0.83 -2.85
C ASN A 122 -9.42 -0.18 -4.21
N VAL A 123 -10.44 0.40 -4.87
CA VAL A 123 -10.30 1.00 -6.19
C VAL A 123 -10.53 2.50 -6.13
N GLN A 124 -11.72 2.96 -5.70
CA GLN A 124 -12.00 4.40 -5.66
C GLN A 124 -11.06 5.13 -4.71
N GLY A 125 -10.72 4.53 -3.54
CA GLY A 125 -9.75 5.09 -2.61
C GLY A 125 -8.37 5.34 -3.25
N VAL A 126 -7.90 4.40 -4.08
CA VAL A 126 -6.64 4.58 -4.83
C VAL A 126 -6.75 5.74 -5.83
N PHE A 127 -7.89 5.87 -6.54
CA PHE A 127 -8.13 7.01 -7.42
C PHE A 127 -8.15 8.33 -6.66
N HIS A 128 -8.89 8.41 -5.55
CA HIS A 128 -9.08 9.65 -4.80
C HIS A 128 -7.76 10.21 -4.26
N VAL A 129 -6.96 9.36 -3.61
CA VAL A 129 -5.68 9.80 -3.04
C VAL A 129 -4.67 10.09 -4.14
N SER A 130 -4.60 9.25 -5.18
CA SER A 130 -3.70 9.50 -6.32
C SER A 130 -4.06 10.78 -7.06
N ALA A 131 -5.35 11.07 -7.29
CA ALA A 131 -5.81 12.29 -7.93
C ALA A 131 -5.51 13.54 -7.11
N ALA A 132 -5.51 13.45 -5.77
CA ALA A 132 -5.14 14.55 -4.89
C ALA A 132 -3.63 14.81 -4.91
N VAL A 133 -2.81 13.76 -4.94
CA VAL A 133 -1.34 13.84 -4.87
C VAL A 133 -0.69 14.15 -6.24
N ALA A 134 -1.21 13.57 -7.33
CA ALA A 134 -0.57 13.67 -8.65
C ALA A 134 -0.32 15.10 -9.12
N PRO A 135 -1.22 16.10 -8.96
CA PRO A 135 -0.93 17.49 -9.36
C PRO A 135 0.28 18.10 -8.67
N VAL A 136 0.52 17.73 -7.41
CA VAL A 136 1.67 18.17 -6.63
C VAL A 136 2.95 17.57 -7.19
N MET A 137 3.01 16.24 -7.31
CA MET A 137 4.16 15.54 -7.89
C MET A 137 4.46 15.98 -9.32
N MET A 138 3.43 16.24 -10.13
CA MET A 138 3.59 16.75 -11.51
C MET A 138 4.25 18.13 -11.56
N ARG A 139 3.92 19.03 -10.62
CA ARG A 139 4.59 20.35 -10.48
C ARG A 139 6.04 20.19 -10.02
N GLN A 140 6.29 19.27 -9.08
CA GLN A 140 7.63 18.93 -8.59
C GLN A 140 8.51 18.29 -9.69
N ARG A 141 7.89 17.71 -10.73
CA ARG A 141 8.53 16.89 -11.76
C ARG A 141 9.30 15.72 -11.16
N GLY A 142 8.70 15.03 -10.21
CA GLY A 142 9.29 13.88 -9.54
C GLY A 142 8.33 13.32 -8.48
N GLY A 143 8.48 12.05 -8.21
CA GLY A 143 7.72 11.33 -7.21
C GLY A 143 7.47 9.87 -7.62
N THR A 144 7.08 9.06 -6.65
CA THR A 144 6.72 7.67 -6.90
C THR A 144 5.40 7.32 -6.22
N ILE A 145 4.54 6.63 -6.95
CA ILE A 145 3.28 6.04 -6.46
C ILE A 145 3.47 4.53 -6.42
N ILE A 146 3.21 3.92 -5.28
CA ILE A 146 3.30 2.48 -5.09
C ILE A 146 1.93 1.98 -4.62
N ASN A 147 1.32 1.11 -5.40
CA ASN A 147 0.01 0.55 -5.09
C ASN A 147 0.18 -0.84 -4.48
N ILE A 148 -0.47 -1.12 -3.34
CA ILE A 148 -0.51 -2.47 -2.79
C ILE A 148 -1.66 -3.24 -3.46
N SER A 149 -1.28 -4.11 -4.37
CA SER A 149 -2.17 -5.05 -5.06
C SER A 149 -2.30 -6.36 -4.26
N SER A 150 -2.39 -7.47 -4.93
CA SER A 150 -2.39 -8.83 -4.38
C SER A 150 -2.16 -9.83 -5.51
N VAL A 151 -1.62 -11.00 -5.20
CA VAL A 151 -1.64 -12.15 -6.13
C VAL A 151 -3.05 -12.47 -6.61
N SER A 152 -4.09 -12.21 -5.80
CA SER A 152 -5.49 -12.41 -6.18
C SER A 152 -5.94 -11.56 -7.37
N GLY A 153 -5.23 -10.47 -7.69
CA GLY A 153 -5.48 -9.66 -8.88
C GLY A 153 -5.09 -10.33 -10.21
N GLU A 154 -4.32 -11.42 -10.16
CA GLU A 154 -3.88 -12.21 -11.31
C GLU A 154 -4.22 -13.70 -11.15
N LYS A 155 -4.13 -14.21 -9.92
CA LYS A 155 -4.33 -15.61 -9.54
C LYS A 155 -5.60 -15.70 -8.69
N GLY A 156 -6.76 -15.84 -9.32
CA GLY A 156 -8.06 -15.84 -8.62
C GLY A 156 -8.15 -16.86 -7.49
N GLY A 157 -8.91 -16.52 -6.45
CA GLY A 157 -9.23 -17.39 -5.31
C GLY A 157 -10.74 -17.67 -5.21
N LYS A 158 -11.12 -18.86 -4.74
CA LYS A 158 -12.51 -19.18 -4.44
C LYS A 158 -13.03 -18.24 -3.35
N GLY A 159 -14.21 -17.65 -3.56
CA GLY A 159 -14.82 -16.73 -2.60
C GLY A 159 -14.31 -15.30 -2.66
N GLN A 160 -13.41 -14.96 -3.58
CA GLN A 160 -12.72 -13.65 -3.64
C GLN A 160 -13.01 -12.86 -4.92
N THR A 161 -14.14 -13.06 -5.58
CA THR A 161 -14.39 -12.45 -6.89
C THR A 161 -14.41 -10.92 -6.85
N ASN A 162 -14.99 -10.30 -5.83
CA ASN A 162 -14.96 -8.85 -5.61
C ASN A 162 -13.54 -8.33 -5.32
N TYR A 163 -12.82 -9.03 -4.43
CA TYR A 163 -11.45 -8.66 -4.06
C TYR A 163 -10.48 -8.83 -5.23
N ALA A 164 -10.53 -9.97 -5.93
CA ALA A 164 -9.73 -10.22 -7.12
C ALA A 164 -10.00 -9.18 -8.22
N ALA A 165 -11.27 -8.85 -8.49
CA ALA A 165 -11.64 -7.79 -9.41
C ALA A 165 -11.04 -6.44 -8.99
N SER A 166 -11.12 -6.09 -7.70
CA SER A 166 -10.56 -4.85 -7.18
C SER A 166 -9.02 -4.78 -7.36
N LYS A 167 -8.31 -5.87 -7.10
CA LYS A 167 -6.84 -5.91 -7.22
C LYS A 167 -6.39 -6.00 -8.69
N GLY A 168 -7.16 -6.65 -9.55
CA GLY A 168 -6.98 -6.58 -11.01
C GLY A 168 -7.15 -5.15 -11.55
N ALA A 169 -8.14 -4.41 -11.04
CA ALA A 169 -8.32 -2.99 -11.35
C ALA A 169 -7.12 -2.14 -10.91
N VAL A 170 -6.56 -2.38 -9.72
CA VAL A 170 -5.34 -1.70 -9.23
C VAL A 170 -4.14 -1.99 -10.15
N ASN A 171 -3.99 -3.24 -10.64
CA ASN A 171 -2.93 -3.58 -11.58
C ASN A 171 -3.07 -2.81 -12.91
N ALA A 172 -4.28 -2.72 -13.45
CA ALA A 172 -4.55 -1.96 -14.67
C ALA A 172 -4.33 -0.46 -14.47
N LEU A 173 -4.81 0.09 -13.34
CA LEU A 173 -4.62 1.48 -12.95
C LEU A 173 -3.13 1.83 -12.82
N THR A 174 -2.33 0.96 -12.22
CA THR A 174 -0.87 1.13 -12.08
C THR A 174 -0.21 1.34 -13.43
N ARG A 175 -0.51 0.48 -14.40
CA ARG A 175 0.05 0.57 -15.76
C ARG A 175 -0.41 1.83 -16.49
N ALA A 176 -1.67 2.18 -16.36
CA ALA A 176 -2.22 3.39 -17.00
C ALA A 176 -1.58 4.67 -16.43
N LEU A 177 -1.51 4.79 -15.11
CA LEU A 177 -0.88 5.94 -14.45
C LEU A 177 0.62 6.03 -14.75
N ALA A 178 1.32 4.91 -14.87
CA ALA A 178 2.74 4.88 -15.24
C ALA A 178 2.97 5.54 -16.62
N VAL A 179 2.11 5.26 -17.61
CA VAL A 179 2.16 5.86 -18.93
C VAL A 179 1.80 7.35 -18.86
N GLU A 180 0.71 7.70 -18.17
CA GLU A 180 0.20 9.07 -18.11
C GLU A 180 1.16 10.02 -17.39
N LEU A 181 1.79 9.57 -16.31
CA LEU A 181 2.59 10.42 -15.42
C LEU A 181 4.09 10.43 -15.76
N ALA A 182 4.59 9.48 -16.55
CA ALA A 182 6.01 9.41 -16.96
C ALA A 182 6.56 10.69 -17.60
N PRO A 183 5.81 11.45 -18.45
CA PRO A 183 6.29 12.72 -19.00
C PRO A 183 6.59 13.79 -17.94
N ARG A 184 6.06 13.61 -16.74
CA ARG A 184 6.31 14.46 -15.55
C ARG A 184 7.35 13.89 -14.62
N LYS A 185 8.06 12.82 -15.01
CA LYS A 185 9.08 12.12 -14.23
C LYS A 185 8.53 11.43 -12.96
N LEU A 186 7.26 11.03 -12.98
CA LEU A 186 6.69 10.21 -11.94
C LEU A 186 6.81 8.74 -12.33
N ARG A 187 6.99 7.90 -11.33
CA ARG A 187 6.95 6.44 -11.47
C ARG A 187 5.73 5.90 -10.74
N VAL A 188 5.10 4.90 -11.32
CA VAL A 188 3.97 4.20 -10.70
C VAL A 188 4.20 2.71 -10.82
N ASN A 189 4.26 2.01 -9.70
CA ASN A 189 4.43 0.56 -9.63
C ASN A 189 3.44 -0.05 -8.64
N ALA A 190 3.27 -1.35 -8.68
CA ALA A 190 2.53 -2.06 -7.65
C ALA A 190 3.39 -3.17 -7.01
N VAL A 191 3.09 -3.46 -5.75
CA VAL A 191 3.54 -4.65 -5.06
C VAL A 191 2.32 -5.56 -4.90
N ALA A 192 2.46 -6.83 -5.27
CA ALA A 192 1.42 -7.85 -5.18
C ALA A 192 1.82 -8.91 -4.13
N PRO A 193 1.42 -8.72 -2.85
CA PRO A 193 1.69 -9.70 -1.82
C PRO A 193 0.94 -11.01 -2.07
N GLY A 194 1.55 -12.11 -1.65
CA GLY A 194 0.90 -13.39 -1.45
C GLY A 194 0.13 -13.44 -0.11
N VAL A 195 0.16 -14.59 0.54
CA VAL A 195 -0.41 -14.73 1.89
C VAL A 195 0.62 -14.24 2.92
N ILE A 196 0.34 -13.08 3.50
CA ILE A 196 1.19 -12.41 4.49
C ILE A 196 0.61 -12.59 5.89
N ASP A 197 1.45 -12.88 6.87
CA ASP A 197 1.04 -13.04 8.27
C ASP A 197 0.58 -11.71 8.88
N THR A 198 -0.71 -11.46 8.73
CA THR A 198 -1.39 -10.26 9.25
C THR A 198 -2.73 -10.65 9.86
N GLU A 199 -3.35 -9.73 10.57
CA GLU A 199 -4.71 -9.91 11.08
C GLU A 199 -5.72 -10.13 9.93
N MET A 200 -5.55 -9.42 8.82
CA MET A 200 -6.42 -9.53 7.64
C MET A 200 -6.42 -10.94 7.03
N SER A 201 -5.31 -11.65 7.06
CA SER A 201 -5.17 -13.01 6.52
C SER A 201 -5.45 -14.11 7.54
N ARG A 202 -5.73 -13.77 8.81
CA ARG A 202 -5.88 -14.74 9.90
C ARG A 202 -6.91 -15.81 9.57
N GLU A 203 -8.10 -15.41 9.14
CA GLU A 203 -9.20 -16.34 8.83
C GLU A 203 -8.80 -17.30 7.70
N VAL A 204 -8.16 -16.82 6.64
CA VAL A 204 -7.68 -17.65 5.52
C VAL A 204 -6.63 -18.66 6.03
N ARG A 205 -5.72 -18.24 6.91
CA ARG A 205 -4.68 -19.11 7.47
C ARG A 205 -5.25 -20.16 8.42
N GLU A 206 -6.25 -19.81 9.19
CA GLU A 206 -6.93 -20.75 10.12
C GLU A 206 -7.79 -21.78 9.37
N LEU A 207 -8.47 -21.37 8.29
CA LEU A 207 -9.39 -22.25 7.55
C LEU A 207 -8.68 -23.13 6.51
N ALA A 208 -7.64 -22.64 5.86
CA ALA A 208 -6.99 -23.32 4.74
C ALA A 208 -5.51 -23.69 5.02
N GLY A 209 -5.01 -23.50 6.21
CA GLY A 209 -3.66 -23.72 6.74
C GLY A 209 -2.69 -24.49 5.82
N ASP A 210 -2.63 -25.81 5.95
CA ASP A 210 -1.66 -26.65 5.22
C ASP A 210 -1.85 -26.58 3.69
N GLN A 211 -3.10 -26.52 3.19
CA GLN A 211 -3.37 -26.43 1.74
C GLN A 211 -2.83 -25.12 1.15
N THR A 212 -2.90 -24.03 1.90
CA THR A 212 -2.33 -22.76 1.46
C THR A 212 -0.81 -22.81 1.44
N LEU A 213 -0.20 -23.43 2.45
CA LEU A 213 1.27 -23.57 2.53
C LEU A 213 1.83 -24.44 1.40
N GLU A 214 1.13 -25.51 1.01
CA GLU A 214 1.53 -26.37 -0.13
C GLU A 214 1.57 -25.62 -1.47
N ARG A 215 0.79 -24.54 -1.58
CA ARG A 215 0.77 -23.67 -2.77
C ARG A 215 1.90 -22.65 -2.78
N ILE A 216 2.60 -22.43 -1.68
CA ILE A 216 3.71 -21.50 -1.57
C ILE A 216 5.02 -22.27 -1.73
N LEU A 217 5.81 -21.97 -2.77
CA LEU A 217 7.07 -22.69 -3.04
C LEU A 217 8.07 -22.59 -1.88
N LEU A 218 8.09 -21.45 -1.16
CA LEU A 218 8.95 -21.28 0.02
C LEU A 218 8.39 -21.97 1.28
N GLY A 219 7.20 -22.58 1.23
CA GLY A 219 6.62 -23.38 2.31
C GLY A 219 6.29 -22.59 3.60
N ARG A 220 6.17 -21.25 3.51
CA ARG A 220 5.82 -20.40 4.63
C ARG A 220 5.03 -19.16 4.18
N TYR A 221 4.31 -18.57 5.09
CA TYR A 221 3.71 -17.24 4.89
C TYR A 221 4.79 -16.16 4.83
N GLY A 222 4.53 -15.11 4.06
CA GLY A 222 5.36 -13.90 4.07
C GLY A 222 5.10 -13.06 5.31
N THR A 223 6.02 -12.14 5.61
CA THR A 223 5.85 -11.17 6.69
C THR A 223 5.56 -9.77 6.14
N PRO A 224 4.92 -8.89 6.92
CA PRO A 224 4.71 -7.49 6.54
C PRO A 224 6.02 -6.78 6.17
N GLU A 225 7.12 -7.08 6.86
CA GLU A 225 8.44 -6.49 6.62
C GLU A 225 9.01 -6.88 5.25
N GLU A 226 8.73 -8.10 4.77
CA GLU A 226 9.16 -8.52 3.43
C GLU A 226 8.47 -7.71 2.34
N VAL A 227 7.19 -7.37 2.52
CA VAL A 227 6.46 -6.49 1.61
C VAL A 227 6.96 -5.05 1.73
N ALA A 228 7.13 -4.54 2.95
CA ALA A 228 7.62 -3.19 3.21
C ALA A 228 9.01 -2.96 2.62
N SER A 229 9.89 -3.97 2.65
CA SER A 229 11.23 -3.92 2.05
C SER A 229 11.19 -3.64 0.54
N VAL A 230 10.26 -4.29 -0.17
CA VAL A 230 10.08 -4.06 -1.61
C VAL A 230 9.47 -2.68 -1.89
N VAL A 231 8.55 -2.22 -1.05
CA VAL A 231 8.01 -0.85 -1.14
C VAL A 231 9.13 0.18 -0.96
N CYS A 232 9.99 0.04 0.06
CA CYS A 232 11.14 0.93 0.28
C CYS A 232 12.14 0.87 -0.87
N PHE A 233 12.41 -0.32 -1.43
CA PHE A 233 13.24 -0.46 -2.63
C PHE A 233 12.66 0.34 -3.81
N LEU A 234 11.36 0.24 -4.09
CA LEU A 234 10.70 0.98 -5.17
C LEU A 234 10.66 2.49 -4.89
N ALA A 235 10.57 2.91 -3.62
CA ALA A 235 10.61 4.31 -3.21
C ALA A 235 12.01 4.92 -3.32
N SER A 236 13.05 4.10 -3.22
CA SER A 236 14.45 4.50 -3.19
C SER A 236 15.01 4.83 -4.59
N ARG A 237 16.23 5.39 -4.62
CA ARG A 237 17.02 5.58 -5.85
C ARG A 237 17.32 4.28 -6.60
N TYR A 238 17.33 3.14 -5.91
CA TYR A 238 17.59 1.85 -6.53
C TYR A 238 16.43 1.34 -7.40
N GLY A 239 15.21 1.87 -7.18
CA GLY A 239 14.04 1.58 -8.00
C GLY A 239 13.80 2.56 -9.17
N GLU A 240 14.71 3.51 -9.44
CA GLU A 240 14.46 4.63 -10.38
C GLU A 240 14.17 4.20 -11.84
N TYR A 241 14.65 3.04 -12.26
CA TYR A 241 14.41 2.53 -13.63
C TYR A 241 13.25 1.54 -13.73
N ILE A 242 12.44 1.40 -12.66
CA ILE A 242 11.26 0.53 -12.61
C ILE A 242 10.02 1.40 -12.70
N ASN A 243 9.17 1.17 -13.71
CA ASN A 243 7.93 1.91 -13.92
C ASN A 243 6.88 1.04 -14.64
N GLY A 244 5.66 1.00 -14.12
CA GLY A 244 4.54 0.23 -14.68
C GLY A 244 4.51 -1.24 -14.26
N GLU A 245 5.40 -1.67 -13.35
CA GLU A 245 5.56 -3.06 -12.95
C GLU A 245 4.66 -3.47 -11.78
N ILE A 246 4.30 -4.74 -11.77
CA ILE A 246 3.61 -5.41 -10.66
C ILE A 246 4.59 -6.43 -10.08
N ILE A 247 5.18 -6.10 -8.93
CA ILE A 247 6.20 -6.95 -8.29
C ILE A 247 5.53 -7.88 -7.28
N HIS A 248 5.64 -9.18 -7.51
CA HIS A 248 5.11 -10.19 -6.60
C HIS A 248 6.04 -10.40 -5.40
N VAL A 249 5.43 -10.43 -4.20
CA VAL A 249 6.09 -10.78 -2.93
C VAL A 249 5.24 -11.89 -2.31
N ASP A 250 5.36 -13.09 -2.87
CA ASP A 250 4.38 -14.17 -2.66
C ASP A 250 4.99 -15.54 -2.35
N GLY A 251 6.34 -15.59 -2.17
CA GLY A 251 7.03 -16.85 -1.92
C GLY A 251 6.89 -17.87 -3.04
N GLY A 252 6.56 -17.44 -4.27
CA GLY A 252 6.28 -18.33 -5.39
C GLY A 252 4.89 -18.99 -5.30
N PHE A 253 3.86 -18.23 -4.96
CA PHE A 253 2.49 -18.73 -4.87
C PHE A 253 2.01 -19.26 -6.22
N LYS A 254 1.64 -20.55 -6.24
CA LYS A 254 1.23 -21.25 -7.46
C LYS A 254 -0.24 -20.96 -7.80
N MET A 255 -0.52 -20.86 -9.10
CA MET A 255 -1.88 -21.08 -9.62
C MET A 255 -2.10 -22.60 -9.79
N GLU A 256 -3.28 -23.07 -9.49
CA GLU A 256 -3.78 -24.35 -9.94
C GLU A 256 -4.59 -24.18 -11.20
#